data_8a38a03b72090de8fac99c3b7711eeb6
#
_entry.id   8a38a03b72090de8fac99c3b7711eeb6
#
_cell.length_a   1.000
_cell.length_b   1.000
_cell.length_c   1.000
_cell.angle_alpha   90.00
_cell.angle_beta   90.00
_cell.angle_gamma   90.00
#
_symmetry.space_group_name_H-M   'P 1'
#
loop_
_entity.id
_entity.type
_entity.pdbx_description
1 polymer ?
#
loop_
_entity_poly.entity_id
_entity_poly.type
_entity_poly.pdbx_seq_one_letter_code
_entity_poly.pdbx_strand_id
1 'polypeptide(L)'
;MKNFPVIDKATGREHWISRSIAAVVCIIAKDKSGDEYVLAIQRGKGTPDPEYVGKYCMPCGYLDYDETVAQAAQREVKEETGLTFPVTDFKLVTINDNPFDDKRQNVTFRYLVKSDILVNELELMFTTKNSEKDEVSSIRFIKLSNIELYEWAFNHETLIKEIATKK
;
A
#
# COMPACT_ATOMS: atom_id res chain seq x y z
N MET A 1 18.32 16.63 -10.05
CA MET A 1 17.93 17.94 -9.47
C MET A 1 18.43 17.98 -8.03
N LYS A 2 18.89 19.15 -7.53
CA LYS A 2 19.22 19.28 -6.10
C LYS A 2 17.96 19.63 -5.32
N ASN A 3 17.90 19.21 -4.05
CA ASN A 3 16.85 19.65 -3.15
C ASN A 3 16.95 21.17 -2.93
N PHE A 4 15.83 21.83 -2.80
CA PHE A 4 15.76 23.27 -2.54
C PHE A 4 14.54 23.59 -1.69
N PRO A 5 14.60 24.65 -0.86
CA PRO A 5 13.46 25.07 -0.08
C PRO A 5 12.47 25.89 -0.91
N VAL A 6 11.19 25.76 -0.56
CA VAL A 6 10.12 26.67 -0.99
C VAL A 6 9.41 27.22 0.23
N ILE A 7 8.93 28.45 0.14
CA ILE A 7 8.15 29.07 1.22
C ILE A 7 6.68 29.02 0.84
N ASP A 8 5.87 28.39 1.67
CA ASP A 8 4.43 28.47 1.57
C ASP A 8 3.99 29.91 1.87
N LYS A 9 3.42 30.57 0.87
CA LYS A 9 3.02 31.98 0.96
C LYS A 9 1.87 32.21 1.96
N ALA A 10 1.05 31.20 2.22
CA ALA A 10 -0.09 31.33 3.12
C ALA A 10 0.33 31.23 4.59
N THR A 11 1.29 30.37 4.91
CA THR A 11 1.72 30.07 6.28
C THR A 11 3.08 30.64 6.64
N GLY A 12 3.89 31.04 5.64
CA GLY A 12 5.30 31.43 5.82
C GLY A 12 6.25 30.27 6.13
N ARG A 13 5.75 29.03 6.11
CA ARG A 13 6.53 27.81 6.43
C ARG A 13 7.47 27.48 5.27
N GLU A 14 8.70 27.11 5.61
CA GLU A 14 9.66 26.57 4.66
C GLU A 14 9.44 25.06 4.48
N HIS A 15 9.36 24.62 3.23
CA HIS A 15 9.29 23.22 2.85
C HIS A 15 10.43 22.88 1.90
N TRP A 16 11.09 21.75 2.11
CA TRP A 16 12.11 21.25 1.21
C TRP A 16 11.49 20.40 0.10
N ILE A 17 11.75 20.74 -1.14
CA ILE A 17 11.36 19.92 -2.29
C ILE A 17 12.33 18.74 -2.40
N SER A 18 11.81 17.55 -2.21
CA SER A 18 12.55 16.29 -2.20
C SER A 18 11.73 15.19 -2.85
N ARG A 19 12.31 13.98 -2.90
CA ARG A 19 11.59 12.78 -3.29
C ARG A 19 10.51 12.46 -2.25
N SER A 20 9.34 12.06 -2.72
CA SER A 20 8.24 11.66 -1.82
C SER A 20 8.54 10.33 -1.16
N ILE A 21 8.04 10.16 0.06
CA ILE A 21 8.07 8.89 0.78
C ILE A 21 6.69 8.24 0.66
N ALA A 22 6.67 6.94 0.36
CA ALA A 22 5.45 6.14 0.31
C ALA A 22 5.59 4.87 1.14
N ALA A 23 4.48 4.37 1.67
CA ALA A 23 4.37 3.07 2.30
C ALA A 23 3.59 2.12 1.40
N VAL A 24 4.03 0.86 1.31
CA VAL A 24 3.30 -0.23 0.64
C VAL A 24 3.20 -1.39 1.62
N VAL A 25 2.01 -1.98 1.76
CA VAL A 25 1.75 -3.02 2.76
C VAL A 25 1.29 -4.32 2.12
N CYS A 26 2.13 -5.35 2.22
CA CYS A 26 1.76 -6.72 1.88
C CYS A 26 1.08 -7.35 3.10
N ILE A 27 -0.23 -7.60 3.03
CA ILE A 27 -0.97 -8.27 4.10
C ILE A 27 -1.26 -9.69 3.65
N ILE A 28 -0.75 -10.67 4.42
CA ILE A 28 -0.94 -12.10 4.15
C ILE A 28 -1.82 -12.68 5.25
N ALA A 29 -2.85 -13.41 4.84
CA ALA A 29 -3.73 -14.18 5.71
C ALA A 29 -3.94 -15.59 5.15
N LYS A 30 -4.42 -16.52 5.97
CA LYS A 30 -4.69 -17.90 5.59
C LYS A 30 -6.19 -18.20 5.59
N ASP A 31 -6.58 -19.14 4.75
CA ASP A 31 -7.89 -19.77 4.88
C ASP A 31 -7.84 -20.97 5.85
N LYS A 32 -9.00 -21.62 6.04
CA LYS A 32 -9.12 -22.82 6.91
C LYS A 32 -8.30 -24.02 6.42
N SER A 33 -7.92 -24.04 5.14
CA SER A 33 -7.09 -25.08 4.54
C SER A 33 -5.60 -24.83 4.71
N GLY A 34 -5.22 -23.61 5.20
CA GLY A 34 -3.85 -23.18 5.35
C GLY A 34 -3.26 -22.54 4.08
N ASP A 35 -4.06 -22.38 3.03
CA ASP A 35 -3.65 -21.64 1.82
C ASP A 35 -3.44 -20.16 2.14
N GLU A 36 -2.40 -19.58 1.57
CA GLU A 36 -2.03 -18.17 1.80
C GLU A 36 -2.60 -17.25 0.72
N TYR A 37 -3.10 -16.11 1.16
CA TYR A 37 -3.71 -15.08 0.33
C TYR A 37 -3.08 -13.72 0.63
N VAL A 38 -2.97 -12.87 -0.38
CA VAL A 38 -2.57 -11.47 -0.24
C VAL A 38 -3.78 -10.57 -0.39
N LEU A 39 -3.87 -9.57 0.47
CA LEU A 39 -4.87 -8.51 0.35
C LEU A 39 -4.55 -7.62 -0.84
N ALA A 40 -5.55 -7.38 -1.68
CA ALA A 40 -5.46 -6.51 -2.84
C ALA A 40 -6.65 -5.55 -2.90
N ILE A 41 -6.40 -4.33 -3.28
CA ILE A 41 -7.41 -3.34 -3.65
C ILE A 41 -7.42 -3.18 -5.16
N GLN A 42 -8.59 -2.98 -5.75
CA GLN A 42 -8.71 -2.62 -7.16
C GLN A 42 -8.84 -1.12 -7.29
N ARG A 43 -7.97 -0.50 -8.07
CA ARG A 43 -7.93 0.95 -8.24
C ARG A 43 -9.16 1.45 -9.00
N GLY A 44 -9.84 2.40 -8.40
CA GLY A 44 -11.05 3.03 -8.95
C GLY A 44 -10.75 4.24 -9.83
N LYS A 45 -11.80 4.89 -10.28
CA LYS A 45 -11.71 6.06 -11.17
C LYS A 45 -11.16 7.32 -10.50
N GLY A 46 -11.17 7.38 -9.17
CA GLY A 46 -10.60 8.47 -8.38
C GLY A 46 -9.07 8.41 -8.25
N THR A 47 -8.43 7.31 -8.68
CA THR A 47 -6.96 7.22 -8.64
C THR A 47 -6.30 8.31 -9.50
N PRO A 48 -5.20 8.93 -9.02
CA PRO A 48 -4.49 9.96 -9.78
C PRO A 48 -3.77 9.43 -11.05
N ASP A 49 -3.67 8.11 -11.20
CA ASP A 49 -3.01 7.45 -12.32
C ASP A 49 -4.04 6.70 -13.20
N PRO A 50 -4.59 7.32 -14.25
CA PRO A 50 -5.63 6.72 -15.07
C PRO A 50 -5.23 5.38 -15.71
N GLU A 51 -3.96 5.16 -15.99
CA GLU A 51 -3.42 3.91 -16.56
C GLU A 51 -3.50 2.71 -15.61
N TYR A 52 -3.77 2.97 -14.32
CA TYR A 52 -3.93 1.92 -13.32
C TYR A 52 -5.37 1.67 -12.90
N VAL A 53 -6.35 2.40 -13.46
CA VAL A 53 -7.77 2.14 -13.17
C VAL A 53 -8.13 0.71 -13.54
N GLY A 54 -8.76 0.00 -12.61
CA GLY A 54 -9.15 -1.41 -12.73
C GLY A 54 -8.05 -2.42 -12.40
N LYS A 55 -6.78 -2.00 -12.28
CA LYS A 55 -5.69 -2.89 -11.85
C LYS A 55 -5.68 -3.05 -10.34
N TYR A 56 -5.09 -4.15 -9.87
CA TYR A 56 -4.92 -4.43 -8.46
C TYR A 56 -3.61 -3.85 -7.94
N CYS A 57 -3.61 -3.45 -6.67
CA CYS A 57 -2.39 -3.11 -5.94
C CYS A 57 -2.53 -3.55 -4.47
N MET A 58 -1.42 -3.64 -3.78
CA MET A 58 -1.42 -3.71 -2.32
C MET A 58 -1.80 -2.34 -1.74
N PRO A 59 -2.36 -2.25 -0.53
CA PRO A 59 -2.59 -0.98 0.14
C PRO A 59 -1.33 -0.12 0.17
N CYS A 60 -1.45 1.15 -0.23
CA CYS A 60 -0.30 2.03 -0.35
C CYS A 60 -0.67 3.50 -0.48
N GLY A 61 0.15 4.38 0.11
CA GLY A 61 0.03 5.82 -0.05
C GLY A 61 1.23 6.57 0.47
N TYR A 62 1.12 7.90 0.47
CA TYR A 62 2.19 8.80 0.85
C TYR A 62 2.23 9.04 2.37
N LEU A 63 3.44 9.36 2.85
CA LEU A 63 3.66 9.81 4.21
C LEU A 63 3.12 11.24 4.39
N ASP A 64 2.24 11.41 5.37
CA ASP A 64 1.77 12.71 5.81
C ASP A 64 2.67 13.34 6.87
N TYR A 65 2.43 14.63 7.17
CA TYR A 65 3.09 15.29 8.30
C TYR A 65 2.60 14.71 9.63
N ASP A 66 3.48 14.76 10.63
CA ASP A 66 3.20 14.34 12.01
C ASP A 66 2.91 12.83 12.21
N GLU A 67 3.27 11.98 11.23
CA GLU A 67 3.21 10.53 11.37
C GLU A 67 4.55 9.86 11.00
N THR A 68 4.79 8.68 11.55
CA THR A 68 5.89 7.79 11.11
C THR A 68 5.46 6.99 9.89
N VAL A 69 6.42 6.48 9.09
CA VAL A 69 6.08 5.67 7.89
C VAL A 69 5.27 4.41 8.25
N ALA A 70 5.48 3.82 9.43
CA ALA A 70 4.67 2.69 9.90
C ALA A 70 3.24 3.11 10.26
N GLN A 71 3.04 4.33 10.78
CA GLN A 71 1.71 4.89 11.01
C GLN A 71 1.01 5.24 9.69
N ALA A 72 1.74 5.80 8.71
CA ALA A 72 1.22 5.99 7.35
C ALA A 72 0.74 4.65 6.77
N ALA A 73 1.56 3.59 6.86
CA ALA A 73 1.19 2.24 6.42
C ALA A 73 -0.10 1.74 7.09
N GLN A 74 -0.25 1.96 8.40
CA GLN A 74 -1.46 1.58 9.15
C GLN A 74 -2.68 2.41 8.70
N ARG A 75 -2.52 3.72 8.52
CA ARG A 75 -3.57 4.63 8.07
C ARG A 75 -4.09 4.23 6.70
N GLU A 76 -3.20 4.04 5.72
CA GLU A 76 -3.55 3.64 4.35
C GLU A 76 -4.32 2.30 4.32
N VAL A 77 -3.86 1.29 5.08
CA VAL A 77 -4.61 0.01 5.19
C VAL A 77 -6.02 0.26 5.70
N LYS A 78 -6.18 1.09 6.73
CA LYS A 78 -7.49 1.39 7.30
C LYS A 78 -8.38 2.20 6.33
N GLU A 79 -7.82 3.18 5.64
CA GLU A 79 -8.56 4.03 4.71
C GLU A 79 -9.03 3.25 3.49
N GLU A 80 -8.14 2.47 2.88
CA GLU A 80 -8.42 1.74 1.64
C GLU A 80 -9.22 0.45 1.85
N THR A 81 -9.16 -0.16 3.05
CA THR A 81 -9.76 -1.50 3.28
C THR A 81 -10.71 -1.59 4.47
N GLY A 82 -10.65 -0.65 5.41
CA GLY A 82 -11.36 -0.70 6.69
C GLY A 82 -10.68 -1.57 7.75
N LEU A 83 -9.68 -2.35 7.39
CA LEU A 83 -8.95 -3.20 8.35
C LEU A 83 -8.04 -2.37 9.25
N THR A 84 -7.90 -2.80 10.49
CA THR A 84 -6.99 -2.19 11.45
C THR A 84 -6.12 -3.25 12.09
N PHE A 85 -4.81 -3.07 11.99
CA PHE A 85 -3.79 -3.89 12.66
C PHE A 85 -2.97 -2.99 13.60
N PRO A 86 -2.47 -3.50 14.73
CA PRO A 86 -1.51 -2.77 15.55
C PRO A 86 -0.29 -2.34 14.72
N VAL A 87 0.23 -1.13 14.94
CA VAL A 87 1.41 -0.64 14.19
C VAL A 87 2.64 -1.54 14.39
N THR A 88 2.69 -2.27 15.49
CA THR A 88 3.75 -3.25 15.81
C THR A 88 3.76 -4.47 14.89
N ASP A 89 2.66 -4.73 14.19
CA ASP A 89 2.53 -5.88 13.27
C ASP A 89 3.11 -5.56 11.89
N PHE A 90 3.31 -4.27 11.59
CA PHE A 90 3.93 -3.81 10.35
C PHE A 90 5.45 -4.03 10.40
N LYS A 91 5.91 -5.13 9.82
CA LYS A 91 7.34 -5.46 9.75
C LYS A 91 7.94 -4.88 8.50
N LEU A 92 8.90 -3.97 8.64
CA LEU A 92 9.65 -3.44 7.50
C LEU A 92 10.47 -4.56 6.86
N VAL A 93 10.20 -4.83 5.57
CA VAL A 93 10.89 -5.88 4.80
C VAL A 93 12.04 -5.32 4.00
N THR A 94 11.81 -4.17 3.35
CA THR A 94 12.81 -3.51 2.50
C THR A 94 12.42 -2.06 2.24
N ILE A 95 13.40 -1.28 1.83
CA ILE A 95 13.21 0.09 1.33
C ILE A 95 13.67 0.08 -0.13
N ASN A 96 12.84 0.59 -1.03
CA ASN A 96 13.25 0.87 -2.40
C ASN A 96 13.50 2.36 -2.56
N ASP A 97 14.74 2.74 -2.75
CA ASP A 97 15.18 4.10 -2.96
C ASP A 97 15.80 4.31 -4.36
N ASN A 98 15.71 3.30 -5.23
CA ASN A 98 16.23 3.38 -6.59
C ASN A 98 15.43 4.42 -7.40
N PRO A 99 16.07 5.52 -7.87
CA PRO A 99 15.36 6.57 -8.60
C PRO A 99 14.94 6.16 -10.02
N PHE A 100 15.35 4.97 -10.48
CA PHE A 100 15.07 4.49 -11.83
C PHE A 100 13.92 3.47 -11.89
N ASP A 101 13.38 3.05 -10.73
CA ASP A 101 12.32 2.03 -10.68
C ASP A 101 10.95 2.58 -11.05
N ASP A 102 10.70 3.87 -10.80
CA ASP A 102 9.46 4.54 -11.20
C ASP A 102 9.70 6.00 -11.65
N LYS A 103 8.76 6.53 -12.42
CA LYS A 103 8.84 7.90 -12.95
C LYS A 103 8.78 8.97 -11.85
N ARG A 104 8.15 8.67 -10.71
CA ARG A 104 8.00 9.59 -9.58
C ARG A 104 9.22 9.62 -8.68
N GLN A 105 10.08 8.61 -8.81
CA GLN A 105 11.30 8.46 -8.00
C GLN A 105 11.01 8.42 -6.50
N ASN A 106 9.90 7.82 -6.08
CA ASN A 106 9.55 7.68 -4.68
C ASN A 106 10.60 6.88 -3.90
N VAL A 107 10.73 7.18 -2.61
CA VAL A 107 11.36 6.30 -1.64
C VAL A 107 10.25 5.47 -1.00
N THR A 108 10.22 4.16 -1.27
CA THR A 108 9.11 3.30 -0.87
C THR A 108 9.53 2.38 0.26
N PHE A 109 8.84 2.48 1.39
CA PHE A 109 8.96 1.57 2.52
C PHE A 109 7.95 0.42 2.36
N ARG A 110 8.46 -0.81 2.34
CA ARG A 110 7.67 -2.01 2.04
C ARG A 110 7.50 -2.83 3.31
N TYR A 111 6.26 -2.96 3.76
CA TYR A 111 5.89 -3.65 4.99
C TYR A 111 5.23 -4.99 4.70
N LEU A 112 5.39 -5.93 5.64
CA LEU A 112 4.65 -7.18 5.71
C LEU A 112 3.83 -7.20 6.99
N VAL A 113 2.54 -7.55 6.86
CA VAL A 113 1.66 -7.92 7.96
C VAL A 113 1.21 -9.35 7.74
N LYS A 114 1.42 -10.24 8.73
CA LYS A 114 0.86 -11.59 8.74
C LYS A 114 -0.29 -11.62 9.73
N SER A 115 -1.49 -11.87 9.22
CA SER A 115 -2.70 -11.93 10.05
C SER A 115 -2.95 -13.35 10.53
N ASP A 116 -3.25 -13.48 11.82
CA ASP A 116 -3.74 -14.72 12.42
C ASP A 116 -5.27 -14.90 12.24
N ILE A 117 -5.97 -13.83 11.79
CA ILE A 117 -7.39 -13.86 11.46
C ILE A 117 -7.54 -14.48 10.08
N LEU A 118 -8.52 -15.37 9.92
CA LEU A 118 -8.76 -16.07 8.66
C LEU A 118 -9.29 -15.11 7.58
N VAL A 119 -8.97 -15.41 6.32
CA VAL A 119 -9.40 -14.63 5.14
C VAL A 119 -10.89 -14.33 5.16
N ASN A 120 -11.74 -15.32 5.36
CA ASN A 120 -13.20 -15.16 5.37
C ASN A 120 -13.72 -14.26 6.50
N GLU A 121 -13.00 -14.16 7.60
CA GLU A 121 -13.35 -13.26 8.71
C GLU A 121 -12.93 -11.82 8.42
N LEU A 122 -11.73 -11.64 7.84
CA LEU A 122 -11.25 -10.31 7.41
C LEU A 122 -12.13 -9.72 6.31
N GLU A 123 -12.61 -10.55 5.35
CA GLU A 123 -13.49 -10.08 4.26
C GLU A 123 -14.81 -9.49 4.75
N LEU A 124 -15.33 -9.98 5.89
CA LEU A 124 -16.53 -9.41 6.52
C LEU A 124 -16.32 -7.99 7.08
N MET A 125 -15.07 -7.59 7.27
CA MET A 125 -14.70 -6.29 7.85
C MET A 125 -14.41 -5.23 6.78
N PHE A 126 -14.38 -5.60 5.50
CA PHE A 126 -14.04 -4.68 4.42
C PHE A 126 -15.01 -3.50 4.31
N THR A 127 -14.44 -2.33 4.12
CA THR A 127 -15.19 -1.12 3.79
C THR A 127 -14.30 -0.12 3.04
N THR A 128 -14.87 0.51 2.02
CA THR A 128 -14.22 1.61 1.27
C THR A 128 -14.70 2.99 1.71
N LYS A 129 -15.48 3.06 2.80
CA LYS A 129 -16.07 4.33 3.27
C LYS A 129 -15.03 5.37 3.70
N ASN A 130 -13.83 4.94 4.03
CA ASN A 130 -12.76 5.79 4.53
C ASN A 130 -11.77 6.18 3.43
N SER A 131 -11.81 5.53 2.26
CA SER A 131 -10.94 5.89 1.14
C SER A 131 -11.40 7.20 0.49
N GLU A 132 -10.50 7.87 -0.21
CA GLU A 132 -10.87 9.00 -1.05
C GLU A 132 -11.94 8.58 -2.08
N LYS A 133 -12.74 9.55 -2.51
CA LYS A 133 -13.89 9.27 -3.37
C LYS A 133 -13.46 8.53 -4.63
N ASP A 134 -14.04 7.36 -4.84
CA ASP A 134 -13.85 6.50 -6.02
C ASP A 134 -12.39 6.03 -6.23
N GLU A 135 -11.49 6.13 -5.24
CA GLU A 135 -10.12 5.66 -5.37
C GLU A 135 -10.02 4.13 -5.33
N VAL A 136 -10.81 3.48 -4.48
CA VAL A 136 -10.90 2.02 -4.36
C VAL A 136 -12.24 1.54 -4.91
N SER A 137 -12.20 0.68 -5.95
CA SER A 137 -13.40 0.10 -6.54
C SER A 137 -13.81 -1.24 -5.95
N SER A 138 -12.84 -2.05 -5.48
CA SER A 138 -13.11 -3.30 -4.78
C SER A 138 -11.91 -3.72 -3.90
N ILE A 139 -12.18 -4.55 -2.91
CA ILE A 139 -11.19 -5.15 -2.01
C ILE A 139 -11.37 -6.65 -2.06
N ARG A 140 -10.28 -7.43 -2.07
CA ARG A 140 -10.33 -8.88 -2.00
C ARG A 140 -9.04 -9.49 -1.50
N PHE A 141 -9.12 -10.72 -1.06
CA PHE A 141 -7.96 -11.58 -0.92
C PHE A 141 -7.74 -12.40 -2.20
N ILE A 142 -6.49 -12.40 -2.71
CA ILE A 142 -6.06 -13.17 -3.87
C ILE A 142 -5.12 -14.26 -3.40
N LYS A 143 -5.43 -15.52 -3.74
CA LYS A 143 -4.57 -16.65 -3.38
C LYS A 143 -3.18 -16.45 -3.99
N LEU A 144 -2.12 -16.66 -3.22
CA LEU A 144 -0.75 -16.41 -3.69
C LEU A 144 -0.40 -17.23 -4.94
N SER A 145 -0.94 -18.43 -5.08
CA SER A 145 -0.76 -19.25 -6.30
C SER A 145 -1.44 -18.68 -7.55
N ASN A 146 -2.30 -17.70 -7.42
CA ASN A 146 -3.15 -17.16 -8.49
C ASN A 146 -2.84 -15.68 -8.81
N ILE A 147 -1.84 -15.07 -8.18
CA ILE A 147 -1.54 -13.63 -8.36
C ILE A 147 -1.24 -13.28 -9.83
N GLU A 148 -0.69 -14.21 -10.60
CA GLU A 148 -0.36 -14.02 -12.02
C GLU A 148 -1.61 -13.95 -12.92
N LEU A 149 -2.79 -14.31 -12.42
CA LEU A 149 -4.05 -14.22 -13.16
C LEU A 149 -4.66 -12.81 -13.12
N TYR A 150 -4.03 -11.87 -12.41
CA TYR A 150 -4.54 -10.52 -12.19
C TYR A 150 -3.58 -9.48 -12.76
N GLU A 151 -4.14 -8.36 -13.23
CA GLU A 151 -3.33 -7.21 -13.65
C GLU A 151 -2.97 -6.34 -12.43
N TRP A 152 -1.68 -6.18 -12.18
CA TRP A 152 -1.17 -5.42 -11.06
C TRP A 152 -0.62 -4.06 -11.49
N ALA A 153 -0.85 -3.04 -10.66
CA ALA A 153 -0.20 -1.73 -10.75
C ALA A 153 1.17 -1.77 -10.04
N PHE A 154 2.06 -0.83 -10.38
CA PHE A 154 3.32 -0.54 -9.67
C PHE A 154 4.28 -1.73 -9.51
N ASN A 155 4.23 -2.74 -10.39
CA ASN A 155 5.00 -3.99 -10.27
C ASN A 155 4.74 -4.76 -8.96
N HIS A 156 3.56 -4.57 -8.34
CA HIS A 156 3.22 -5.21 -7.08
C HIS A 156 3.18 -6.74 -7.17
N GLU A 157 2.91 -7.33 -8.33
CA GLU A 157 3.03 -8.79 -8.53
C GLU A 157 4.43 -9.30 -8.18
N THR A 158 5.47 -8.69 -8.74
CA THR A 158 6.86 -9.05 -8.46
C THR A 158 7.18 -8.87 -6.98
N LEU A 159 6.75 -7.75 -6.40
CA LEU A 159 6.97 -7.45 -4.99
C LEU A 159 6.29 -8.46 -4.05
N ILE A 160 5.06 -8.91 -4.37
CA ILE A 160 4.37 -9.95 -3.59
C ILE A 160 5.18 -11.24 -3.61
N LYS A 161 5.67 -11.67 -4.78
CA LYS A 161 6.51 -12.87 -4.92
C LYS A 161 7.78 -12.77 -4.07
N GLU A 162 8.45 -11.62 -4.09
CA GLU A 162 9.66 -11.38 -3.30
C GLU A 162 9.39 -11.41 -1.78
N ILE A 163 8.28 -10.82 -1.32
CA ILE A 163 7.94 -10.76 0.10
C ILE A 163 7.45 -12.12 0.60
N ALA A 164 6.61 -12.82 -0.16
CA ALA A 164 6.06 -14.12 0.22
C ALA A 164 7.15 -15.20 0.38
N THR A 165 8.28 -15.07 -0.33
CA THR A 165 9.42 -16.00 -0.22
C THR A 165 10.34 -15.71 0.96
N LYS A 166 10.28 -14.52 1.55
CA LYS A 166 11.05 -14.16 2.75
C LYS A 166 10.32 -14.69 3.99
N LYS A 167 10.60 -15.96 4.34
CA LYS A 167 10.08 -16.62 5.55
C LYS A 167 10.81 -16.17 6.81
#